data_452027884d488cf0b00bb03b51c5aa4f
#
_entry.id   452027884d488cf0b00bb03b51c5aa4f
#
_cell.length_a   1.000
_cell.length_b   1.000
_cell.length_c   1.000
_cell.angle_alpha   90.00
_cell.angle_beta   90.00
_cell.angle_gamma   90.00
#
_symmetry.space_group_name_H-M   'P 1'
#
loop_
_entity.id
_entity.type
_entity.pdbx_description
1 polymer ?
#
loop_
_entity_poly.entity_id
_entity_poly.type
_entity_poly.pdbx_seq_one_letter_code
_entity_poly.pdbx_strand_id
1 'polypeptide(L)'
;MRKDLRILMIEDDQALCEEFSRCFAGIDGIELVATTNSEGDALEYVRQLQPDAVILDLELHTGEGNGISFLSRLSKQKNIKKPYVLVNTNNSSQTTYDIARKLGADFVMYKHQQGHCPEAIAEFLLAVASNCVEQAIDNSDPASADGDDLPERTELRKRILEELNKVSVSPKRKGYVYLADAIEISCGGYVPNVSSLIGEKYGKSAKSVEHAMQNAIDSAFDNADFDELGKHYKARISANRISPTVMEFIGFYAAKLKNDN
;
A
#
# COMPACT_ATOMS: atom_id res chain seq x y z
N MET A 1 24.51 -5.76 -10.74
CA MET A 1 23.35 -5.48 -11.59
C MET A 1 22.12 -5.77 -10.73
N ARG A 2 21.23 -4.82 -10.52
CA ARG A 2 19.93 -5.10 -9.88
C ARG A 2 19.18 -6.09 -10.77
N LYS A 3 18.65 -7.15 -10.17
CA LYS A 3 17.84 -8.13 -10.89
C LYS A 3 16.44 -7.52 -11.04
N ASP A 4 15.88 -7.57 -12.25
CA ASP A 4 14.53 -7.05 -12.50
C ASP A 4 13.50 -7.83 -11.67
N LEU A 5 12.51 -7.11 -11.14
CA LEU A 5 11.37 -7.65 -10.41
C LEU A 5 10.46 -8.39 -11.39
N ARG A 6 10.34 -9.70 -11.23
CA ARG A 6 9.61 -10.59 -12.14
C ARG A 6 8.16 -10.71 -11.70
N ILE A 7 7.25 -10.29 -12.56
CA ILE A 7 5.81 -10.21 -12.27
C ILE A 7 5.03 -11.17 -13.15
N LEU A 8 4.14 -11.96 -12.53
CA LEU A 8 3.10 -12.72 -13.20
C LEU A 8 1.77 -11.96 -13.06
N MET A 9 1.01 -11.80 -14.13
CA MET A 9 -0.32 -11.22 -14.10
C MET A 9 -1.38 -12.28 -14.38
N ILE A 10 -2.41 -12.34 -13.53
CA ILE A 10 -3.55 -13.26 -13.64
C ILE A 10 -4.78 -12.39 -13.81
N GLU A 11 -5.27 -12.30 -15.06
CA GLU A 11 -6.28 -11.34 -15.49
C GLU A 11 -6.95 -11.87 -16.74
N ASP A 12 -8.26 -11.70 -16.88
CA ASP A 12 -9.01 -12.13 -18.05
C ASP A 12 -9.34 -10.99 -19.05
N ASP A 13 -9.15 -9.74 -18.63
CA ASP A 13 -9.23 -8.59 -19.54
C ASP A 13 -7.93 -8.46 -20.35
N GLN A 14 -7.98 -8.89 -21.60
CA GLN A 14 -6.83 -8.83 -22.50
C GLN A 14 -6.35 -7.38 -22.75
N ALA A 15 -7.27 -6.42 -22.83
CA ALA A 15 -6.90 -5.03 -23.06
C ALA A 15 -6.10 -4.47 -21.88
N LEU A 16 -6.50 -4.82 -20.66
CA LEU A 16 -5.77 -4.49 -19.44
C LEU A 16 -4.40 -5.18 -19.39
N CYS A 17 -4.31 -6.46 -19.77
CA CYS A 17 -3.02 -7.16 -19.87
C CYS A 17 -2.06 -6.47 -20.85
N GLU A 18 -2.56 -6.03 -22.02
CA GLU A 18 -1.76 -5.30 -23.01
C GLU A 18 -1.32 -3.91 -22.50
N GLU A 19 -2.17 -3.23 -21.75
CA GLU A 19 -1.85 -1.95 -21.12
C GLU A 19 -0.70 -2.11 -20.11
N PHE A 20 -0.79 -3.08 -19.20
CA PHE A 20 0.27 -3.42 -18.25
C PHE A 20 1.56 -3.82 -18.95
N SER A 21 1.49 -4.64 -19.99
CA SER A 21 2.66 -5.08 -20.75
C SER A 21 3.40 -3.91 -21.39
N ARG A 22 2.66 -2.97 -22.00
CA ARG A 22 3.25 -1.77 -22.61
C ARG A 22 3.87 -0.84 -21.57
N CYS A 23 3.20 -0.65 -20.45
CA CYS A 23 3.69 0.19 -19.36
C CYS A 23 4.98 -0.40 -18.74
N PHE A 24 4.97 -1.66 -18.37
CA PHE A 24 6.10 -2.32 -17.70
C PHE A 24 7.32 -2.46 -18.60
N ALA A 25 7.14 -2.61 -19.92
CA ALA A 25 8.25 -2.59 -20.88
C ALA A 25 9.01 -1.26 -20.93
N GLY A 26 8.41 -0.16 -20.46
CA GLY A 26 9.03 1.16 -20.37
C GLY A 26 9.62 1.50 -19.01
N ILE A 27 9.54 0.62 -18.02
CA ILE A 27 10.00 0.87 -16.65
C ILE A 27 11.20 0.00 -16.32
N ASP A 28 12.32 0.62 -15.97
CA ASP A 28 13.52 -0.11 -15.57
C ASP A 28 13.33 -0.86 -14.24
N GLY A 29 13.83 -2.08 -14.17
CA GLY A 29 13.81 -2.90 -12.97
C GLY A 29 12.55 -3.73 -12.78
N ILE A 30 11.67 -3.81 -13.79
CA ILE A 30 10.44 -4.62 -13.79
C ILE A 30 10.35 -5.46 -15.06
N GLU A 31 9.89 -6.71 -14.92
CA GLU A 31 9.65 -7.63 -16.03
C GLU A 31 8.30 -8.34 -15.85
N LEU A 32 7.38 -8.17 -16.80
CA LEU A 32 6.16 -8.97 -16.87
C LEU A 32 6.49 -10.31 -17.54
N VAL A 33 6.70 -11.35 -16.73
CA VAL A 33 7.20 -12.65 -17.22
C VAL A 33 6.13 -13.50 -17.88
N ALA A 34 4.87 -13.32 -17.53
CA ALA A 34 3.73 -13.97 -18.16
C ALA A 34 2.41 -13.29 -17.78
N THR A 35 1.38 -13.51 -18.61
CA THR A 35 -0.03 -13.22 -18.31
C THR A 35 -0.85 -14.47 -18.52
N THR A 36 -1.91 -14.68 -17.74
CA THR A 36 -2.85 -15.80 -17.90
C THR A 36 -4.20 -15.45 -17.30
N ASN A 37 -5.26 -16.06 -17.82
CA ASN A 37 -6.60 -16.02 -17.25
C ASN A 37 -7.02 -17.35 -16.59
N SER A 38 -6.10 -18.33 -16.53
CA SER A 38 -6.33 -19.68 -16.00
C SER A 38 -5.63 -19.86 -14.65
N GLU A 39 -6.37 -20.32 -13.64
CA GLU A 39 -5.83 -20.68 -12.32
C GLU A 39 -4.77 -21.80 -12.43
N GLY A 40 -5.04 -22.81 -13.32
CA GLY A 40 -4.13 -23.94 -13.51
C GLY A 40 -2.78 -23.49 -14.06
N ASP A 41 -2.79 -22.69 -15.13
CA ASP A 41 -1.59 -22.16 -15.76
C ASP A 41 -0.85 -21.20 -14.81
N ALA A 42 -1.60 -20.40 -14.05
CA ALA A 42 -1.00 -19.49 -13.05
C ALA A 42 -0.18 -20.24 -12.01
N LEU A 43 -0.70 -21.36 -11.48
CA LEU A 43 0.04 -22.19 -10.52
C LEU A 43 1.28 -22.85 -11.13
N GLU A 44 1.19 -23.22 -12.40
CA GLU A 44 2.31 -23.77 -13.17
C GLU A 44 3.39 -22.70 -13.40
N TYR A 45 2.99 -21.49 -13.82
CA TYR A 45 3.92 -20.36 -14.01
C TYR A 45 4.60 -19.94 -12.70
N VAL A 46 3.89 -19.96 -11.57
CA VAL A 46 4.54 -19.71 -10.27
C VAL A 46 5.64 -20.72 -10.00
N ARG A 47 5.44 -22.00 -10.32
CA ARG A 47 6.47 -23.05 -10.12
C ARG A 47 7.64 -22.92 -11.09
N GLN A 48 7.36 -22.71 -12.37
CA GLN A 48 8.37 -22.70 -13.43
C GLN A 48 9.14 -21.39 -13.48
N LEU A 49 8.41 -20.27 -13.43
CA LEU A 49 8.99 -18.94 -13.61
C LEU A 49 9.45 -18.33 -12.30
N GLN A 50 8.96 -18.81 -11.14
CA GLN A 50 9.29 -18.28 -9.82
C GLN A 50 9.21 -16.74 -9.78
N PRO A 51 8.05 -16.13 -10.11
CA PRO A 51 7.90 -14.69 -10.09
C PRO A 51 8.13 -14.14 -8.68
N ASP A 52 8.60 -12.90 -8.61
CA ASP A 52 8.77 -12.20 -7.34
C ASP A 52 7.43 -11.63 -6.85
N ALA A 53 6.56 -11.25 -7.78
CA ALA A 53 5.20 -10.77 -7.47
C ALA A 53 4.15 -11.35 -8.43
N VAL A 54 2.90 -11.38 -7.95
CA VAL A 54 1.71 -11.74 -8.74
C VAL A 54 0.72 -10.58 -8.64
N ILE A 55 0.24 -10.10 -9.79
CA ILE A 55 -0.94 -9.23 -9.88
C ILE A 55 -2.12 -10.14 -10.18
N LEU A 56 -3.13 -10.17 -9.31
CA LEU A 56 -4.22 -11.15 -9.34
C LEU A 56 -5.58 -10.47 -9.42
N ASP A 57 -6.36 -10.70 -10.46
CA ASP A 57 -7.80 -10.45 -10.39
C ASP A 57 -8.52 -11.58 -9.65
N LEU A 58 -9.49 -11.22 -8.82
CA LEU A 58 -10.35 -12.19 -8.12
C LEU A 58 -11.47 -12.74 -9.03
N GLU A 59 -11.89 -11.97 -10.02
CA GLU A 59 -13.06 -12.23 -10.87
C GLU A 59 -12.62 -12.62 -12.30
N LEU A 60 -12.17 -13.85 -12.46
CA LEU A 60 -11.80 -14.41 -13.78
C LEU A 60 -13.04 -15.00 -14.45
N HIS A 61 -13.68 -14.23 -15.34
CA HIS A 61 -14.95 -14.63 -15.99
C HIS A 61 -14.77 -15.56 -17.19
N THR A 62 -13.61 -15.53 -17.85
CA THR A 62 -13.35 -16.26 -19.10
C THR A 62 -12.38 -17.43 -18.93
N GLY A 63 -11.75 -17.58 -17.76
CA GLY A 63 -10.78 -18.63 -17.45
C GLY A 63 -11.37 -19.78 -16.61
N GLU A 64 -10.59 -20.83 -16.42
CA GLU A 64 -10.91 -21.88 -15.45
C GLU A 64 -10.46 -21.47 -14.04
N GLY A 65 -11.38 -21.53 -13.08
CA GLY A 65 -11.15 -21.16 -11.69
C GLY A 65 -11.43 -19.68 -11.40
N ASN A 66 -10.94 -19.21 -10.26
CA ASN A 66 -11.04 -17.81 -9.84
C ASN A 66 -9.86 -17.43 -8.93
N GLY A 67 -9.66 -16.11 -8.70
CA GLY A 67 -8.53 -15.63 -7.90
C GLY A 67 -8.54 -16.11 -6.44
N ILE A 68 -9.70 -16.30 -5.83
CA ILE A 68 -9.82 -16.84 -4.46
C ILE A 68 -9.36 -18.30 -4.40
N SER A 69 -9.73 -19.09 -5.40
CA SER A 69 -9.29 -20.48 -5.54
C SER A 69 -7.78 -20.56 -5.77
N PHE A 70 -7.23 -19.70 -6.63
CA PHE A 70 -5.80 -19.59 -6.84
C PHE A 70 -5.06 -19.30 -5.51
N LEU A 71 -5.49 -18.31 -4.72
CA LEU A 71 -4.89 -18.01 -3.42
C LEU A 71 -4.93 -19.21 -2.47
N SER A 72 -6.08 -19.88 -2.39
CA SER A 72 -6.24 -21.08 -1.55
C SER A 72 -5.29 -22.21 -1.96
N ARG A 73 -5.05 -22.40 -3.25
CA ARG A 73 -4.14 -23.43 -3.77
C ARG A 73 -2.68 -23.01 -3.63
N LEU A 74 -2.37 -21.75 -3.86
CA LEU A 74 -1.03 -21.19 -3.69
C LEU A 74 -0.57 -21.29 -2.23
N SER A 75 -1.45 -21.00 -1.27
CA SER A 75 -1.13 -21.08 0.16
C SER A 75 -0.74 -22.50 0.63
N LYS A 76 -1.27 -23.52 -0.03
CA LYS A 76 -1.00 -24.94 0.25
C LYS A 76 0.26 -25.50 -0.42
N GLN A 77 0.86 -24.74 -1.37
CA GLN A 77 2.09 -25.18 -2.02
C GLN A 77 3.25 -25.19 -1.04
N LYS A 78 3.94 -26.33 -0.97
CA LYS A 78 5.18 -26.50 -0.21
C LYS A 78 6.34 -26.48 -1.19
N ASN A 79 7.50 -26.00 -0.75
CA ASN A 79 8.74 -26.00 -1.54
C ASN A 79 8.74 -25.06 -2.76
N ILE A 80 7.95 -23.98 -2.76
CA ILE A 80 8.05 -22.90 -3.72
C ILE A 80 8.39 -21.59 -2.99
N LYS A 81 9.14 -20.73 -3.63
CA LYS A 81 9.25 -19.34 -3.20
C LYS A 81 7.87 -18.70 -3.38
N LYS A 82 7.24 -18.27 -2.29
CA LYS A 82 5.97 -17.57 -2.38
C LYS A 82 6.19 -16.19 -2.97
N PRO A 83 5.51 -15.84 -4.08
CA PRO A 83 5.54 -14.48 -4.61
C PRO A 83 4.76 -13.54 -3.69
N TYR A 84 5.08 -12.25 -3.75
CA TYR A 84 4.21 -11.21 -3.21
C TYR A 84 2.92 -11.13 -4.01
N VAL A 85 1.75 -11.24 -3.39
CA VAL A 85 0.47 -11.28 -4.10
C VAL A 85 -0.28 -9.97 -3.91
N LEU A 86 -0.31 -9.15 -4.97
CA LEU A 86 -1.14 -7.97 -5.11
C LEU A 86 -2.46 -8.38 -5.79
N VAL A 87 -3.55 -8.35 -5.05
CA VAL A 87 -4.89 -8.48 -5.62
C VAL A 87 -5.31 -7.16 -6.25
N ASN A 88 -5.72 -7.20 -7.53
CA ASN A 88 -6.19 -6.06 -8.31
C ASN A 88 -7.60 -6.37 -8.85
N THR A 89 -8.66 -5.89 -8.20
CA THR A 89 -10.03 -6.38 -8.42
C THR A 89 -11.06 -5.26 -8.56
N ASN A 90 -12.14 -5.53 -9.30
CA ASN A 90 -13.32 -4.67 -9.37
C ASN A 90 -14.26 -4.85 -8.16
N ASN A 91 -14.05 -5.89 -7.36
CA ASN A 91 -14.87 -6.13 -6.18
C ASN A 91 -14.52 -5.14 -5.07
N SER A 92 -15.52 -4.48 -4.50
CA SER A 92 -15.36 -3.50 -3.40
C SER A 92 -15.78 -4.05 -2.03
N SER A 93 -16.09 -5.35 -1.94
CA SER A 93 -16.56 -5.98 -0.71
C SER A 93 -15.42 -6.17 0.30
N GLN A 94 -15.55 -5.57 1.47
CA GLN A 94 -14.60 -5.76 2.58
C GLN A 94 -14.48 -7.23 2.98
N THR A 95 -15.58 -7.99 2.94
CA THR A 95 -15.58 -9.43 3.25
C THR A 95 -14.70 -10.19 2.25
N THR A 96 -14.76 -9.84 0.95
CA THR A 96 -13.91 -10.44 -0.08
C THR A 96 -12.44 -10.13 0.17
N TYR A 97 -12.12 -8.89 0.56
CA TYR A 97 -10.75 -8.49 0.90
C TYR A 97 -10.21 -9.26 2.12
N ASP A 98 -11.03 -9.42 3.16
CA ASP A 98 -10.64 -10.16 4.36
C ASP A 98 -10.40 -11.66 4.06
N ILE A 99 -11.19 -12.24 3.14
CA ILE A 99 -10.99 -13.61 2.67
C ILE A 99 -9.69 -13.71 1.86
N ALA A 100 -9.45 -12.80 0.91
CA ALA A 100 -8.24 -12.79 0.11
C ALA A 100 -6.98 -12.71 0.99
N ARG A 101 -6.95 -11.80 1.97
CA ARG A 101 -5.85 -11.67 2.94
C ARG A 101 -5.63 -12.93 3.78
N LYS A 102 -6.71 -13.55 4.29
CA LYS A 102 -6.62 -14.81 5.04
C LYS A 102 -6.05 -15.96 4.19
N LEU A 103 -6.23 -15.90 2.89
CA LEU A 103 -5.71 -16.89 1.95
C LEU A 103 -4.30 -16.58 1.44
N GLY A 104 -3.70 -15.45 1.89
CA GLY A 104 -2.31 -15.12 1.60
C GLY A 104 -2.13 -14.04 0.53
N ALA A 105 -3.13 -13.21 0.27
CA ALA A 105 -2.93 -11.95 -0.45
C ALA A 105 -2.20 -10.95 0.46
N ASP A 106 -1.08 -10.42 -0.01
CA ASP A 106 -0.28 -9.45 0.72
C ASP A 106 -0.90 -8.05 0.64
N PHE A 107 -1.52 -7.74 -0.49
CA PHE A 107 -2.17 -6.46 -0.72
C PHE A 107 -3.44 -6.60 -1.57
N VAL A 108 -4.44 -5.73 -1.33
CA VAL A 108 -5.67 -5.69 -2.13
C VAL A 108 -5.93 -4.27 -2.61
N MET A 109 -6.06 -4.12 -3.92
CA MET A 109 -6.27 -2.86 -4.63
C MET A 109 -7.58 -2.91 -5.42
N TYR A 110 -8.37 -1.82 -5.35
CA TYR A 110 -9.60 -1.68 -6.11
C TYR A 110 -9.32 -0.99 -7.45
N LYS A 111 -9.72 -1.61 -8.58
CA LYS A 111 -9.42 -1.11 -9.94
C LYS A 111 -10.01 0.28 -10.23
N HIS A 112 -11.13 0.65 -9.59
CA HIS A 112 -11.76 1.96 -9.79
C HIS A 112 -11.39 3.01 -8.73
N GLN A 113 -10.37 2.75 -7.91
CA GLN A 113 -9.89 3.79 -6.99
C GLN A 113 -9.16 4.90 -7.76
N GLN A 114 -9.20 6.12 -7.21
CA GLN A 114 -8.50 7.25 -7.80
C GLN A 114 -6.98 6.99 -7.83
N GLY A 115 -6.36 7.24 -8.96
CA GLY A 115 -4.92 7.02 -9.16
C GLY A 115 -4.53 5.58 -9.49
N HIS A 116 -5.49 4.66 -9.70
CA HIS A 116 -5.19 3.32 -10.18
C HIS A 116 -4.75 3.38 -11.66
N CYS A 117 -3.52 2.97 -11.91
CA CYS A 117 -2.94 2.82 -13.25
C CYS A 117 -1.76 1.86 -13.18
N PRO A 118 -1.32 1.28 -14.31
CA PRO A 118 -0.18 0.37 -14.34
C PRO A 118 1.10 0.94 -13.75
N GLU A 119 1.37 2.24 -13.98
CA GLU A 119 2.56 2.94 -13.46
C GLU A 119 2.56 2.97 -11.93
N ALA A 120 1.41 3.30 -11.31
CA ALA A 120 1.30 3.34 -9.85
C ALA A 120 1.48 1.95 -9.23
N ILE A 121 1.02 0.88 -9.91
CA ILE A 121 1.22 -0.50 -9.48
C ILE A 121 2.70 -0.89 -9.62
N ALA A 122 3.37 -0.49 -10.70
CA ALA A 122 4.80 -0.72 -10.89
C ALA A 122 5.63 -0.07 -9.78
N GLU A 123 5.39 1.22 -9.51
CA GLU A 123 6.07 1.97 -8.44
C GLU A 123 5.86 1.31 -7.07
N PHE A 124 4.62 0.90 -6.78
CA PHE A 124 4.29 0.20 -5.55
C PHE A 124 5.08 -1.12 -5.41
N LEU A 125 5.08 -1.97 -6.45
CA LEU A 125 5.77 -3.26 -6.40
C LEU A 125 7.30 -3.11 -6.31
N LEU A 126 7.87 -2.10 -6.98
CA LEU A 126 9.31 -1.78 -6.85
C LEU A 126 9.66 -1.32 -5.44
N ALA A 127 8.81 -0.51 -4.80
CA ALA A 127 9.01 -0.07 -3.43
C ALA A 127 8.95 -1.25 -2.44
N VAL A 128 8.00 -2.17 -2.61
CA VAL A 128 7.89 -3.39 -1.80
C VAL A 128 9.13 -4.27 -1.98
N ALA A 129 9.59 -4.48 -3.22
CA ALA A 129 10.76 -5.29 -3.50
C ALA A 129 12.05 -4.70 -2.89
N SER A 130 12.20 -3.38 -2.88
CA SER A 130 13.34 -2.70 -2.26
C SER A 130 13.37 -2.93 -0.75
N ASN A 131 12.23 -2.85 -0.07
CA ASN A 131 12.12 -3.11 1.37
C ASN A 131 12.38 -4.59 1.74
N CYS A 132 12.01 -5.54 0.86
CA CYS A 132 12.29 -6.97 1.08
C CYS A 132 13.79 -7.31 0.95
N VAL A 133 14.56 -6.55 0.17
CA VAL A 133 16.00 -6.75 0.03
C VAL A 133 16.75 -6.28 1.28
N GLU A 134 16.30 -5.19 1.90
CA GLU A 134 16.89 -4.69 3.16
C GLU A 134 16.64 -5.65 4.32
N GLN A 135 15.47 -6.30 4.40
CA GLN A 135 15.17 -7.28 5.46
C GLN A 135 15.89 -8.63 5.29
N ALA A 136 16.37 -8.98 4.09
CA ALA A 136 17.14 -10.21 3.85
C ALA A 136 18.61 -10.09 4.30
N ILE A 137 19.11 -8.90 4.55
CA ILE A 137 20.47 -8.63 5.04
C ILE A 137 20.55 -8.56 6.56
N ASP A 138 19.41 -8.42 7.25
CA ASP A 138 19.35 -8.14 8.69
C ASP A 138 18.88 -9.33 9.55
N ASN A 139 19.40 -10.54 9.28
CA ASN A 139 19.32 -11.67 10.23
C ASN A 139 20.64 -11.85 10.98
N SER A 140 21.28 -10.78 11.40
CA SER A 140 22.40 -10.81 12.34
C SER A 140 22.29 -9.66 13.34
N ASP A 141 21.94 -10.01 14.58
CA ASP A 141 22.00 -9.25 15.84
C ASP A 141 21.53 -7.77 15.90
N PRO A 142 20.67 -7.43 16.86
CA PRO A 142 20.20 -6.06 17.06
C PRO A 142 21.22 -5.23 17.87
N ALA A 143 22.34 -4.87 17.26
CA ALA A 143 23.24 -3.86 17.82
C ALA A 143 24.08 -3.23 16.71
N SER A 144 23.61 -2.12 16.20
CA SER A 144 24.28 -1.09 15.40
C SER A 144 23.55 -0.75 14.10
N ALA A 145 22.58 0.14 14.19
CA ALA A 145 22.05 0.90 13.06
C ALA A 145 22.68 2.30 13.09
N ASP A 146 23.84 2.43 12.47
CA ASP A 146 24.38 3.70 12.01
C ASP A 146 24.58 3.56 10.50
N GLY A 147 23.86 4.34 9.71
CA GLY A 147 23.94 4.35 8.25
C GLY A 147 23.13 5.49 7.63
N ASP A 148 23.77 6.53 7.33
CA ASP A 148 23.79 7.68 6.37
C ASP A 148 22.52 8.27 5.75
N ASP A 149 21.30 7.76 5.99
CA ASP A 149 20.03 8.37 5.55
C ASP A 149 19.30 9.13 6.69
N LEU A 150 19.93 9.29 7.84
CA LEU A 150 19.33 9.84 9.06
C LEU A 150 18.96 11.34 9.03
N PRO A 151 19.67 12.28 8.35
CA PRO A 151 19.34 13.70 8.49
C PRO A 151 18.03 14.08 7.80
N GLU A 152 17.80 13.59 6.59
CA GLU A 152 16.65 14.02 5.76
C GLU A 152 15.32 13.39 6.25
N ARG A 153 15.34 12.12 6.61
CA ARG A 153 14.21 11.41 7.20
C ARG A 153 13.84 11.95 8.59
N THR A 154 14.83 12.33 9.37
CA THR A 154 14.64 12.98 10.68
C THR A 154 14.01 14.36 10.52
N GLU A 155 14.41 15.15 9.51
CA GLU A 155 13.85 16.47 9.24
C GLU A 155 12.42 16.37 8.71
N LEU A 156 12.12 15.44 7.78
CA LEU A 156 10.76 15.19 7.31
C LEU A 156 9.84 14.80 8.49
N ARG A 157 10.30 13.89 9.35
CA ARG A 157 9.55 13.47 10.53
C ARG A 157 9.25 14.64 11.45
N LYS A 158 10.22 15.51 11.68
CA LYS A 158 10.04 16.71 12.50
C LYS A 158 9.00 17.65 11.89
N ARG A 159 9.06 17.92 10.59
CA ARG A 159 8.08 18.74 9.86
C ARG A 159 6.66 18.15 9.95
N ILE A 160 6.51 16.81 9.82
CA ILE A 160 5.24 16.12 9.99
C ILE A 160 4.66 16.37 11.39
N LEU A 161 5.47 16.20 12.44
CA LEU A 161 5.03 16.40 13.83
C LEU A 161 4.65 17.87 14.10
N GLU A 162 5.37 18.82 13.53
CA GLU A 162 5.03 20.24 13.59
C GLU A 162 3.67 20.56 12.95
N GLU A 163 3.40 19.98 11.75
CA GLU A 163 2.11 20.15 11.08
C GLU A 163 0.95 19.54 11.88
N LEU A 164 1.13 18.34 12.44
CA LEU A 164 0.12 17.71 13.30
C LEU A 164 -0.17 18.55 14.55
N ASN A 165 0.85 19.18 15.13
CA ASN A 165 0.70 20.06 16.29
C ASN A 165 -0.05 21.35 15.92
N LYS A 166 0.20 21.94 14.73
CA LYS A 166 -0.49 23.16 14.24
C LYS A 166 -2.00 22.96 14.13
N VAL A 167 -2.45 21.76 13.84
CA VAL A 167 -3.88 21.41 13.78
C VAL A 167 -4.38 20.73 15.05
N SER A 168 -3.65 20.87 16.15
CA SER A 168 -4.05 20.41 17.49
C SER A 168 -4.29 18.90 17.61
N VAL A 169 -3.68 18.07 16.76
CA VAL A 169 -3.68 16.62 16.96
C VAL A 169 -2.87 16.27 18.20
N SER A 170 -3.51 15.71 19.21
CA SER A 170 -2.89 15.49 20.52
C SER A 170 -1.79 14.41 20.51
N PRO A 171 -0.53 14.73 20.90
CA PRO A 171 0.56 13.75 21.00
C PRO A 171 0.29 12.61 22.00
N LYS A 172 -0.65 12.82 22.93
CA LYS A 172 -1.02 11.81 23.94
C LYS A 172 -1.85 10.66 23.37
N ARG A 173 -2.37 10.79 22.16
CA ARG A 173 -3.19 9.77 21.50
C ARG A 173 -2.35 8.86 20.62
N LYS A 174 -2.62 7.56 20.64
CA LYS A 174 -1.94 6.58 19.75
C LYS A 174 -2.10 6.94 18.27
N GLY A 175 -3.25 7.49 17.87
CA GLY A 175 -3.51 7.95 16.52
C GLY A 175 -2.55 9.02 16.01
N TYR A 176 -1.94 9.83 16.90
CA TYR A 176 -0.93 10.81 16.54
C TYR A 176 0.31 10.17 15.92
N VAL A 177 0.82 9.12 16.56
CA VAL A 177 2.01 8.39 16.06
C VAL A 177 1.68 7.67 14.77
N TYR A 178 0.49 7.06 14.68
CA TYR A 178 0.03 6.38 13.47
C TYR A 178 -0.15 7.35 12.29
N LEU A 179 -0.71 8.54 12.52
CA LEU A 179 -0.84 9.58 11.51
C LEU A 179 0.53 10.07 11.03
N ALA A 180 1.47 10.27 11.95
CA ALA A 180 2.80 10.70 11.59
C ALA A 180 3.52 9.67 10.70
N ASP A 181 3.45 8.39 11.04
CA ASP A 181 4.01 7.30 10.23
C ASP A 181 3.30 7.20 8.88
N ALA A 182 1.98 7.29 8.86
CA ALA A 182 1.18 7.20 7.64
C ALA A 182 1.48 8.36 6.66
N ILE A 183 1.65 9.58 7.16
CA ILE A 183 2.04 10.75 6.35
C ILE A 183 3.47 10.56 5.82
N GLU A 184 4.42 10.12 6.66
CA GLU A 184 5.80 9.87 6.28
C GLU A 184 5.89 8.88 5.11
N ILE A 185 5.20 7.74 5.21
CA ILE A 185 5.12 6.74 4.15
C ILE A 185 4.49 7.34 2.88
N SER A 186 3.42 8.14 3.03
CA SER A 186 2.70 8.73 1.90
C SER A 186 3.45 9.90 1.23
N CYS A 187 4.44 10.50 1.88
CA CYS A 187 5.35 11.45 1.24
C CYS A 187 6.22 10.78 0.15
N GLY A 188 6.49 9.48 0.27
CA GLY A 188 7.17 8.70 -0.78
C GLY A 188 6.30 8.39 -2.01
N GLY A 189 4.99 8.56 -1.92
CA GLY A 189 4.01 8.27 -2.97
C GLY A 189 2.65 7.93 -2.39
N TYR A 190 1.64 7.76 -3.25
CA TYR A 190 0.32 7.32 -2.79
C TYR A 190 0.38 5.88 -2.28
N VAL A 191 0.00 5.66 -1.02
CA VAL A 191 -0.02 4.34 -0.38
C VAL A 191 -1.46 3.99 -0.01
N PRO A 192 -2.15 3.19 -0.84
CA PRO A 192 -3.46 2.66 -0.47
C PRO A 192 -3.28 1.69 0.71
N ASN A 193 -4.23 1.68 1.67
CA ASN A 193 -4.16 0.85 2.89
C ASN A 193 -2.98 1.12 3.83
N VAL A 194 -2.54 2.36 3.92
CA VAL A 194 -1.55 2.79 4.90
C VAL A 194 -1.86 2.31 6.32
N SER A 195 -3.15 2.17 6.67
CA SER A 195 -3.60 1.62 7.96
C SER A 195 -3.18 0.17 8.20
N SER A 196 -3.05 -0.65 7.13
CA SER A 196 -2.56 -2.03 7.25
C SER A 196 -1.07 -2.06 7.54
N LEU A 197 -0.28 -1.26 6.81
CA LEU A 197 1.17 -1.14 7.03
C LEU A 197 1.49 -0.66 8.46
N ILE A 198 0.77 0.37 8.90
CA ILE A 198 0.89 0.84 10.28
C ILE A 198 0.44 -0.25 11.27
N GLY A 199 -0.60 -0.99 10.93
CA GLY A 199 -1.08 -2.12 11.73
C GLY A 199 -0.02 -3.20 11.92
N GLU A 200 0.65 -3.58 10.88
CA GLU A 200 1.77 -4.53 10.92
C GLU A 200 2.91 -4.01 11.79
N LYS A 201 3.36 -2.78 11.57
CA LYS A 201 4.42 -2.14 12.37
C LYS A 201 4.13 -2.16 13.88
N TYR A 202 2.87 -1.99 14.27
CA TYR A 202 2.47 -1.88 15.68
C TYR A 202 1.75 -3.12 16.24
N GLY A 203 1.66 -4.21 15.49
CA GLY A 203 0.98 -5.44 15.90
C GLY A 203 -0.53 -5.21 16.14
N LYS A 204 -1.20 -4.41 15.29
CA LYS A 204 -2.61 -4.03 15.38
C LYS A 204 -3.34 -4.34 14.06
N SER A 205 -4.66 -4.54 14.15
CA SER A 205 -5.47 -4.64 12.93
C SER A 205 -5.56 -3.28 12.23
N ALA A 206 -5.64 -3.28 10.89
CA ALA A 206 -5.83 -2.07 10.08
C ALA A 206 -7.02 -1.23 10.57
N LYS A 207 -8.14 -1.90 10.89
CA LYS A 207 -9.35 -1.24 11.43
C LYS A 207 -9.10 -0.54 12.77
N SER A 208 -8.31 -1.15 13.66
CA SER A 208 -7.95 -0.54 14.95
C SER A 208 -7.06 0.68 14.78
N VAL A 209 -6.13 0.64 13.82
CA VAL A 209 -5.25 1.76 13.48
C VAL A 209 -6.05 2.90 12.86
N GLU A 210 -6.88 2.60 11.87
CA GLU A 210 -7.75 3.57 11.20
C GLU A 210 -8.68 4.27 12.19
N HIS A 211 -9.32 3.50 13.09
CA HIS A 211 -10.17 4.05 14.14
C HIS A 211 -9.38 4.96 15.10
N ALA A 212 -8.16 4.58 15.47
CA ALA A 212 -7.32 5.41 16.34
C ALA A 212 -6.88 6.71 15.65
N MET A 213 -6.56 6.66 14.35
CA MET A 213 -6.25 7.84 13.54
C MET A 213 -7.46 8.75 13.40
N GLN A 214 -8.63 8.20 13.03
CA GLN A 214 -9.85 8.98 12.89
C GLN A 214 -10.25 9.67 14.19
N ASN A 215 -10.20 8.97 15.33
CA ASN A 215 -10.47 9.55 16.64
C ASN A 215 -9.50 10.68 17.02
N ALA A 216 -8.25 10.61 16.54
CA ALA A 216 -7.28 11.69 16.78
C ALA A 216 -7.61 12.92 15.92
N ILE A 217 -8.02 12.71 14.67
CA ILE A 217 -8.48 13.76 13.75
C ILE A 217 -9.77 14.39 14.28
N ASP A 218 -10.80 13.61 14.57
CA ASP A 218 -12.10 14.10 15.06
C ASP A 218 -11.92 14.97 16.30
N SER A 219 -11.13 14.48 17.27
CA SER A 219 -10.87 15.25 18.49
C SER A 219 -10.08 16.54 18.24
N ALA A 220 -9.23 16.59 17.23
CA ALA A 220 -8.52 17.80 16.85
C ALA A 220 -9.48 18.84 16.25
N PHE A 221 -10.38 18.39 15.35
CA PHE A 221 -11.34 19.24 14.68
C PHE A 221 -12.49 19.70 15.59
N ASP A 222 -12.94 18.87 16.52
CA ASP A 222 -13.97 19.22 17.50
C ASP A 222 -13.51 20.30 18.50
N ASN A 223 -12.21 20.36 18.79
CA ASN A 223 -11.65 21.27 19.81
C ASN A 223 -10.89 22.46 19.21
N ALA A 224 -10.75 22.52 17.87
CA ALA A 224 -10.00 23.58 17.22
C ALA A 224 -10.84 24.84 16.99
N ASP A 225 -10.18 25.99 17.05
CA ASP A 225 -10.70 27.22 16.47
C ASP A 225 -10.72 27.08 14.94
N PHE A 226 -11.89 27.22 14.32
CA PHE A 226 -12.08 27.06 12.88
C PHE A 226 -11.24 28.03 12.06
N ASP A 227 -11.01 29.24 12.53
CA ASP A 227 -10.20 30.25 11.84
C ASP A 227 -8.71 29.87 11.84
N GLU A 228 -8.21 29.32 12.95
CA GLU A 228 -6.84 28.80 13.06
C GLU A 228 -6.66 27.50 12.25
N LEU A 229 -7.63 26.58 12.36
CA LEU A 229 -7.61 25.31 11.62
C LEU A 229 -7.55 25.55 10.11
N GLY A 230 -8.35 26.49 9.58
CA GLY A 230 -8.42 26.86 8.17
C GLY A 230 -7.11 27.46 7.62
N LYS A 231 -6.22 27.95 8.46
CA LYS A 231 -4.87 28.39 8.04
C LYS A 231 -3.95 27.23 7.72
N HIS A 232 -4.13 26.10 8.39
CA HIS A 232 -3.23 24.95 8.33
C HIS A 232 -3.80 23.76 7.54
N TYR A 233 -5.12 23.61 7.51
CA TYR A 233 -5.83 22.59 6.73
C TYR A 233 -6.77 23.25 5.71
N LYS A 234 -6.32 23.35 4.46
CA LYS A 234 -7.03 24.05 3.37
C LYS A 234 -7.81 23.11 2.45
N ALA A 235 -7.80 21.79 2.71
CA ALA A 235 -8.57 20.85 1.91
C ALA A 235 -10.06 20.99 2.21
N ARG A 236 -10.88 20.72 1.19
CA ARG A 236 -12.34 20.78 1.30
C ARG A 236 -12.84 19.59 2.11
N ILE A 237 -13.52 19.86 3.21
CA ILE A 237 -14.23 18.83 4.00
C ILE A 237 -15.62 18.66 3.39
N SER A 238 -16.11 17.43 3.28
CA SER A 238 -17.45 17.14 2.78
C SER A 238 -18.51 17.83 3.64
N ALA A 239 -19.55 18.41 3.00
CA ALA A 239 -20.59 19.19 3.66
C ALA A 239 -21.36 18.46 4.81
N ASN A 240 -21.28 17.15 4.84
CA ASN A 240 -21.94 16.30 5.85
C ASN A 240 -21.00 15.85 6.97
N ARG A 241 -19.76 16.41 7.07
CA ARG A 241 -18.77 16.04 8.07
C ARG A 241 -18.17 17.28 8.74
N ILE A 242 -17.74 17.10 9.98
CA ILE A 242 -17.06 18.13 10.76
C ILE A 242 -15.53 18.00 10.57
N SER A 243 -15.07 16.78 10.28
CA SER A 243 -13.64 16.43 10.12
C SER A 243 -13.39 15.66 8.81
N PRO A 244 -12.15 15.69 8.27
CA PRO A 244 -11.77 14.88 7.13
C PRO A 244 -11.67 13.38 7.50
N THR A 245 -11.74 12.52 6.50
CA THR A 245 -11.37 11.10 6.65
C THR A 245 -9.86 10.98 6.86
N VAL A 246 -9.43 9.83 7.39
CA VAL A 246 -8.00 9.48 7.54
C VAL A 246 -7.24 9.67 6.23
N MET A 247 -7.80 9.18 5.12
CA MET A 247 -7.13 9.26 3.81
C MET A 247 -7.06 10.68 3.25
N GLU A 248 -8.13 11.49 3.42
CA GLU A 248 -8.12 12.92 3.04
C GLU A 248 -7.08 13.69 3.84
N PHE A 249 -6.98 13.42 5.13
CA PHE A 249 -6.02 14.06 6.03
C PHE A 249 -4.59 13.71 5.68
N ILE A 250 -4.28 12.42 5.53
CA ILE A 250 -2.94 11.93 5.16
C ILE A 250 -2.54 12.48 3.78
N GLY A 251 -3.44 12.37 2.79
CA GLY A 251 -3.18 12.84 1.44
C GLY A 251 -2.88 14.33 1.36
N PHE A 252 -3.62 15.14 2.13
CA PHE A 252 -3.37 16.59 2.21
C PHE A 252 -1.97 16.91 2.74
N TYR A 253 -1.57 16.30 3.88
CA TYR A 253 -0.26 16.59 4.48
C TYR A 253 0.89 16.00 3.69
N ALA A 254 0.74 14.82 3.11
CA ALA A 254 1.74 14.26 2.21
C ALA A 254 2.00 15.15 0.99
N ALA A 255 0.93 15.66 0.36
CA ALA A 255 1.06 16.59 -0.76
C ALA A 255 1.67 17.95 -0.35
N LYS A 256 1.26 18.49 0.81
CA LYS A 256 1.79 19.75 1.34
C LYS A 256 3.30 19.67 1.58
N LEU A 257 3.75 18.63 2.29
CA LEU A 257 5.14 18.44 2.66
C LEU A 257 6.06 18.09 1.48
N LYS A 258 5.50 17.53 0.41
CA LYS A 258 6.21 17.25 -0.84
C LYS A 258 6.47 18.50 -1.66
N ASN A 259 5.54 19.48 -1.64
CA ASN A 259 5.65 20.73 -2.39
C ASN A 259 6.50 21.81 -1.70
N ASP A 260 6.83 21.62 -0.42
CA ASP A 260 7.68 22.52 0.38
C ASP A 260 9.17 22.14 0.29
N ASN A 261 9.54 21.20 -0.54
CA ASN A 261 10.90 20.87 -0.97
C ASN A 261 11.13 21.45 -2.36
#